data_5caadb55ffc00fc06835ebb010e628b7
#
_entry.id   5caadb55ffc00fc06835ebb010e628b7
#
_cell.length_a   1.000
_cell.length_b   1.000
_cell.length_c   1.000
_cell.angle_alpha   90.00
_cell.angle_beta   90.00
_cell.angle_gamma   90.00
#
_symmetry.space_group_name_H-M   'P 1'
#
loop_
_entity.id
_entity.type
_entity.pdbx_description
1 polymer ?
#
loop_
_entity_poly.entity_id
_entity_poly.type
_entity_poly.pdbx_seq_one_letter_code
_entity_poly.pdbx_strand_id
1 'polypeptide(L)'
;MNNNFNGKHLSLEDRKKIEEGIEKGLRKFEIAKSINKSPSTITKEIKKNRKLKPRNLYNTTDKCIHLKDCKVCISRCKDYEEQPCHRRDRFIGACNNCPDIKRCKLDKYFYKAKVANENYLYTLKDSREGVNLTYPELNNIAHIIVPLIEQGQSIYQILENHPEINLCAKTLYTYIEMGLFRDWGITNLSLKRKVKRKIRSKKLKKRNEPADYTGRKYEDYLHFISENPNVPTTEMDTVYNNAEGPYIQTFIFEHTGLMIGILHSEKTANSMASSMDKFQEILEEDYSKLFSLLLTDRGSEFAKPEQFEINMETGEFRTNIFYCDAQQPSQKPHVENNHNFVREILPNGMSWNKLTQEKVDLMFSHINSVPRDSLGGKTPYEAFSFFYGSKILDKLNIQKIAKDKVTLKPYLLKIK
;
A
#
# COMPACT_ATOMS: atom_id res chain seq x y z
N MET A 1 -41.92 -19.23 14.16
CA MET A 1 -41.41 -17.84 14.27
C MET A 1 -39.91 -17.89 14.09
N ASN A 2 -39.41 -17.56 12.91
CA ASN A 2 -37.98 -17.47 12.65
C ASN A 2 -37.44 -16.20 13.31
N ASN A 3 -36.85 -16.32 14.50
CA ASN A 3 -36.14 -15.25 15.14
C ASN A 3 -34.81 -15.05 14.44
N ASN A 4 -34.75 -14.13 13.46
CA ASN A 4 -33.51 -13.67 12.85
C ASN A 4 -32.69 -12.90 13.91
N PHE A 5 -31.93 -13.60 14.72
CA PHE A 5 -30.98 -12.97 15.65
C PHE A 5 -29.82 -12.34 14.84
N ASN A 6 -29.46 -11.10 15.19
CA ASN A 6 -28.32 -10.42 14.58
C ASN A 6 -27.02 -11.21 14.88
N GLY A 7 -26.40 -11.83 13.85
CA GLY A 7 -25.22 -12.67 13.99
C GLY A 7 -23.90 -11.93 14.36
N LYS A 8 -23.91 -10.61 14.47
CA LYS A 8 -22.74 -9.82 14.87
C LYS A 8 -22.30 -10.10 16.31
N HIS A 9 -21.00 -9.99 16.58
CA HIS A 9 -20.45 -10.08 17.93
C HIS A 9 -21.07 -9.04 18.88
N LEU A 10 -21.04 -9.32 20.20
CA LEU A 10 -21.51 -8.37 21.23
C LEU A 10 -20.61 -7.13 21.24
N SER A 11 -21.22 -5.97 21.19
CA SER A 11 -20.56 -4.67 21.37
C SER A 11 -20.36 -4.34 22.84
N LEU A 12 -19.61 -3.28 23.14
CA LEU A 12 -19.52 -2.76 24.52
C LEU A 12 -20.88 -2.31 25.04
N GLU A 13 -21.72 -1.71 24.19
CA GLU A 13 -23.07 -1.28 24.55
C GLU A 13 -23.96 -2.47 24.88
N ASP A 14 -23.88 -3.56 24.13
CA ASP A 14 -24.61 -4.79 24.45
C ASP A 14 -24.18 -5.35 25.82
N ARG A 15 -22.86 -5.33 26.10
CA ARG A 15 -22.31 -5.78 27.37
C ARG A 15 -22.75 -4.91 28.56
N LYS A 16 -22.86 -3.59 28.39
CA LYS A 16 -23.41 -2.67 29.36
C LYS A 16 -24.88 -3.01 29.64
N LYS A 17 -25.72 -3.24 28.64
CA LYS A 17 -27.10 -3.65 28.77
C LYS A 17 -27.23 -5.00 29.51
N ILE A 18 -26.30 -5.94 29.28
CA ILE A 18 -26.22 -7.19 30.03
C ILE A 18 -25.92 -6.92 31.50
N GLU A 19 -24.93 -6.09 31.83
CA GLU A 19 -24.58 -5.73 33.21
C GLU A 19 -25.76 -5.07 33.91
N GLU A 20 -26.38 -4.07 33.29
CA GLU A 20 -27.59 -3.40 33.83
C GLU A 20 -28.75 -4.37 34.05
N GLY A 21 -29.00 -5.27 33.10
CA GLY A 21 -30.05 -6.29 33.22
C GLY A 21 -29.81 -7.25 34.38
N ILE A 22 -28.55 -7.64 34.63
CA ILE A 22 -28.18 -8.46 35.80
C ILE A 22 -28.42 -7.68 37.09
N GLU A 23 -28.07 -6.40 37.14
CA GLU A 23 -28.26 -5.53 38.29
C GLU A 23 -29.75 -5.31 38.61
N LYS A 24 -30.58 -5.15 37.57
CA LYS A 24 -32.04 -5.04 37.67
C LYS A 24 -32.73 -6.38 38.00
N GLY A 25 -31.98 -7.50 38.00
CA GLY A 25 -32.52 -8.84 38.26
C GLY A 25 -33.39 -9.41 37.14
N LEU A 26 -33.23 -8.93 35.91
CA LEU A 26 -33.96 -9.41 34.74
C LEU A 26 -33.58 -10.86 34.40
N ARG A 27 -34.52 -11.60 33.77
CA ARG A 27 -34.26 -12.96 33.27
C ARG A 27 -33.38 -12.90 32.02
N LYS A 28 -32.60 -13.95 31.79
CA LYS A 28 -31.73 -14.05 30.59
C LYS A 28 -32.48 -13.80 29.29
N PHE A 29 -33.73 -14.23 29.19
CA PHE A 29 -34.58 -14.00 28.04
C PHE A 29 -34.88 -12.50 27.80
N GLU A 30 -35.18 -11.76 28.88
CA GLU A 30 -35.48 -10.33 28.81
C GLU A 30 -34.26 -9.53 28.40
N ILE A 31 -33.09 -9.86 28.94
CA ILE A 31 -31.80 -9.25 28.52
C ILE A 31 -31.52 -9.57 27.06
N ALA A 32 -31.70 -10.84 26.65
CA ALA A 32 -31.47 -11.27 25.27
C ALA A 32 -32.37 -10.52 24.28
N LYS A 33 -33.66 -10.34 24.64
CA LYS A 33 -34.61 -9.56 23.81
C LYS A 33 -34.20 -8.11 23.66
N SER A 34 -33.70 -7.45 24.72
CA SER A 34 -33.28 -6.04 24.71
C SER A 34 -32.10 -5.74 23.74
N ILE A 35 -31.31 -6.76 23.42
CA ILE A 35 -30.13 -6.63 22.52
C ILE A 35 -30.26 -7.49 21.25
N ASN A 36 -31.44 -8.03 21.00
CA ASN A 36 -31.72 -8.89 19.82
C ASN A 36 -30.74 -10.07 19.67
N LYS A 37 -30.50 -10.79 20.78
CA LYS A 37 -29.63 -11.98 20.83
C LYS A 37 -30.37 -13.17 21.47
N SER A 38 -29.79 -14.37 21.30
CA SER A 38 -30.36 -15.57 21.96
C SER A 38 -30.03 -15.61 23.44
N PRO A 39 -30.92 -16.20 24.31
CA PRO A 39 -30.63 -16.41 25.71
C PRO A 39 -29.39 -17.27 25.97
N SER A 40 -29.05 -18.17 25.04
CA SER A 40 -27.82 -18.97 25.09
C SER A 40 -26.58 -18.11 24.97
N THR A 41 -26.61 -17.07 24.11
CA THR A 41 -25.53 -16.08 23.97
C THR A 41 -25.27 -15.36 25.29
N ILE A 42 -26.34 -14.90 25.97
CA ILE A 42 -26.20 -14.25 27.26
C ILE A 42 -25.59 -15.20 28.31
N THR A 43 -26.04 -16.45 28.31
CA THR A 43 -25.51 -17.47 29.22
C THR A 43 -24.02 -17.72 29.01
N LYS A 44 -23.59 -17.86 27.76
CA LYS A 44 -22.18 -18.04 27.41
C LYS A 44 -21.35 -16.82 27.75
N GLU A 45 -21.82 -15.62 27.42
CA GLU A 45 -21.13 -14.36 27.71
C GLU A 45 -20.89 -14.16 29.20
N ILE A 46 -21.95 -14.35 30.05
CA ILE A 46 -21.82 -14.22 31.49
C ILE A 46 -20.88 -15.29 32.07
N LYS A 47 -21.04 -16.55 31.68
CA LYS A 47 -20.18 -17.63 32.17
C LYS A 47 -18.72 -17.42 31.85
N LYS A 48 -18.42 -16.96 30.62
CA LYS A 48 -17.05 -16.74 30.12
C LYS A 48 -16.36 -15.57 30.85
N ASN A 49 -17.10 -14.48 31.12
CA ASN A 49 -16.50 -13.21 31.52
C ASN A 49 -16.77 -12.81 32.98
N ARG A 50 -17.46 -13.63 33.75
CA ARG A 50 -17.68 -13.38 35.21
C ARG A 50 -16.40 -13.63 36.00
N LYS A 51 -16.05 -12.75 36.93
CA LYS A 51 -14.89 -12.89 37.82
C LYS A 51 -15.32 -13.52 39.15
N LEU A 52 -14.54 -14.50 39.59
CA LEU A 52 -14.68 -15.12 40.91
C LEU A 52 -14.19 -14.16 42.02
N LYS A 53 -15.02 -13.96 43.04
CA LYS A 53 -14.61 -13.46 44.34
C LYS A 53 -14.79 -14.61 45.34
N PRO A 54 -13.69 -15.22 45.81
CA PRO A 54 -13.75 -16.40 46.65
C PRO A 54 -14.43 -16.07 47.98
N ARG A 55 -15.05 -17.07 48.55
CA ARG A 55 -15.64 -17.04 49.91
C ARG A 55 -14.57 -16.81 50.98
N ASN A 56 -15.00 -16.39 52.15
CA ASN A 56 -14.12 -16.38 53.30
C ASN A 56 -14.00 -17.80 53.88
N LEU A 57 -12.79 -18.36 53.86
CA LEU A 57 -12.51 -19.72 54.24
C LEU A 57 -12.81 -20.02 55.75
N TYR A 58 -12.88 -19.02 56.60
CA TYR A 58 -13.04 -19.20 58.04
C TYR A 58 -14.51 -19.32 58.50
N ASN A 59 -15.49 -18.88 57.68
CA ASN A 59 -16.90 -18.79 58.12
C ASN A 59 -17.90 -19.48 57.19
N THR A 60 -17.51 -20.55 56.48
CA THR A 60 -18.32 -21.08 55.37
C THR A 60 -18.52 -22.60 55.41
N THR A 61 -18.14 -23.26 56.49
CA THR A 61 -18.29 -24.72 56.65
C THR A 61 -19.75 -25.17 56.59
N ASP A 62 -20.70 -24.33 57.02
CA ASP A 62 -22.14 -24.55 56.96
C ASP A 62 -22.74 -24.55 55.53
N LYS A 63 -21.96 -24.30 54.54
CA LYS A 63 -22.36 -24.27 53.12
C LYS A 63 -21.82 -25.43 52.29
N CYS A 64 -21.30 -26.46 52.92
CA CYS A 64 -20.87 -27.69 52.26
C CYS A 64 -22.07 -28.62 52.02
N ILE A 65 -22.13 -29.28 50.84
CA ILE A 65 -23.17 -30.27 50.52
C ILE A 65 -23.04 -31.51 51.37
N HIS A 66 -21.83 -31.87 51.80
CA HIS A 66 -21.52 -33.06 52.63
C HIS A 66 -21.72 -32.83 54.12
N LEU A 67 -22.23 -31.65 54.52
CA LEU A 67 -22.36 -31.28 55.95
C LEU A 67 -23.19 -32.29 56.81
N LYS A 68 -24.16 -32.95 56.17
CA LYS A 68 -24.98 -33.93 56.82
C LYS A 68 -24.25 -35.25 57.13
N ASP A 69 -23.28 -35.60 56.33
CA ASP A 69 -22.59 -36.89 56.39
C ASP A 69 -21.21 -36.77 57.04
N CYS A 70 -20.72 -35.55 57.25
CA CYS A 70 -19.44 -35.28 57.89
C CYS A 70 -19.51 -35.38 59.41
N LYS A 71 -18.64 -36.19 60.01
CA LYS A 71 -18.52 -36.29 61.49
C LYS A 71 -17.75 -35.11 62.08
N VAL A 72 -16.77 -34.57 61.34
CA VAL A 72 -15.97 -33.41 61.78
C VAL A 72 -15.85 -32.46 60.62
N CYS A 73 -16.18 -31.17 60.78
CA CYS A 73 -16.07 -30.14 59.83
C CYS A 73 -14.99 -29.15 60.22
N ILE A 74 -13.98 -28.97 59.34
CA ILE A 74 -12.87 -28.04 59.53
C ILE A 74 -12.91 -26.93 58.48
N SER A 75 -12.40 -25.75 58.79
CA SER A 75 -12.47 -24.56 57.95
C SER A 75 -11.77 -24.68 56.61
N ARG A 76 -10.78 -25.57 56.48
CA ARG A 76 -9.99 -25.83 55.26
C ARG A 76 -10.13 -27.28 54.79
N CYS A 77 -11.37 -27.78 54.79
CA CYS A 77 -11.67 -29.14 54.37
C CYS A 77 -11.30 -29.34 52.87
N LYS A 78 -10.56 -30.39 52.54
CA LYS A 78 -10.19 -30.77 51.18
C LYS A 78 -11.38 -31.27 50.37
N ASP A 79 -12.35 -31.89 51.07
CA ASP A 79 -13.56 -32.46 50.46
C ASP A 79 -14.72 -31.47 50.44
N TYR A 80 -14.44 -30.16 50.66
CA TYR A 80 -15.45 -29.13 50.62
C TYR A 80 -16.05 -28.99 49.24
N GLU A 81 -17.32 -29.23 49.10
CA GLU A 81 -18.12 -28.98 47.92
C GLU A 81 -19.24 -28.00 48.23
N GLU A 82 -19.28 -26.88 47.51
CA GLU A 82 -20.15 -25.77 47.81
C GLU A 82 -21.60 -26.04 47.41
N GLN A 83 -22.55 -25.69 48.29
CA GLN A 83 -23.98 -25.78 47.98
C GLN A 83 -24.34 -24.93 46.75
N PRO A 84 -25.23 -25.44 45.83
CA PRO A 84 -25.65 -24.70 44.68
C PRO A 84 -26.45 -23.44 45.04
N CYS A 85 -26.19 -22.35 44.34
CA CYS A 85 -26.93 -21.10 44.47
C CYS A 85 -27.83 -20.90 43.25
N HIS A 86 -29.13 -20.79 43.42
CA HIS A 86 -30.08 -20.62 42.32
C HIS A 86 -29.76 -19.42 41.46
N ARG A 87 -29.45 -18.23 42.03
CA ARG A 87 -29.15 -17.01 41.29
C ARG A 87 -27.87 -17.13 40.50
N ARG A 88 -26.80 -17.64 41.12
CA ARG A 88 -25.46 -17.79 40.50
C ARG A 88 -25.41 -18.91 39.46
N ASP A 89 -26.07 -20.03 39.75
CA ASP A 89 -25.85 -21.25 38.97
C ASP A 89 -26.93 -21.50 37.92
N ARG A 90 -28.19 -21.11 38.21
CA ARG A 90 -29.35 -21.39 37.32
C ARG A 90 -30.02 -20.16 36.78
N PHE A 91 -30.29 -19.11 37.56
CA PHE A 91 -31.14 -17.99 37.16
C PHE A 91 -30.39 -17.05 36.20
N ILE A 92 -29.54 -16.16 36.72
CA ILE A 92 -28.85 -15.16 35.88
C ILE A 92 -27.37 -15.51 35.59
N GLY A 93 -26.73 -16.21 36.54
CA GLY A 93 -25.34 -16.63 36.42
C GLY A 93 -24.31 -15.68 37.02
N ALA A 94 -24.74 -14.62 37.71
CA ALA A 94 -23.89 -13.66 38.39
C ALA A 94 -24.50 -13.13 39.67
N CYS A 95 -23.67 -12.61 40.57
CA CYS A 95 -24.06 -12.13 41.91
C CYS A 95 -24.22 -10.58 41.95
N ASN A 96 -24.15 -9.89 40.83
CA ASN A 96 -24.38 -8.45 40.80
C ASN A 96 -25.75 -8.11 41.38
N ASN A 97 -25.77 -7.14 42.29
CA ASN A 97 -26.96 -6.68 42.96
C ASN A 97 -27.83 -7.83 43.57
N CYS A 98 -27.16 -8.86 44.10
CA CYS A 98 -27.86 -9.93 44.84
C CYS A 98 -28.31 -9.38 46.19
N PRO A 99 -29.62 -9.52 46.59
CA PRO A 99 -30.11 -9.02 47.87
C PRO A 99 -29.38 -9.63 49.06
N ASP A 100 -28.95 -10.88 48.96
CA ASP A 100 -28.25 -11.59 50.03
C ASP A 100 -26.72 -11.39 50.00
N ILE A 101 -26.19 -10.52 49.15
CA ILE A 101 -24.74 -10.39 48.87
C ILE A 101 -23.90 -10.19 50.13
N LYS A 102 -24.40 -9.42 51.10
CA LYS A 102 -23.73 -9.10 52.37
C LYS A 102 -23.67 -10.30 53.31
N ARG A 103 -24.71 -11.16 53.32
CA ARG A 103 -24.82 -12.34 54.20
C ARG A 103 -24.35 -13.63 53.51
N CYS A 104 -24.11 -13.58 52.20
CA CYS A 104 -23.74 -14.74 51.41
C CYS A 104 -22.36 -15.25 51.78
N LYS A 105 -22.27 -16.54 52.11
CA LYS A 105 -21.03 -17.25 52.48
C LYS A 105 -20.46 -18.10 51.34
N LEU A 106 -21.10 -18.10 50.15
CA LEU A 106 -20.69 -18.86 48.98
C LEU A 106 -19.69 -18.05 48.13
N ASP A 107 -19.01 -18.73 47.22
CA ASP A 107 -18.24 -18.10 46.18
C ASP A 107 -19.12 -17.19 45.33
N LYS A 108 -18.63 -15.99 45.03
CA LYS A 108 -19.38 -14.95 44.33
C LYS A 108 -18.79 -14.72 42.95
N TYR A 109 -19.65 -14.56 41.96
CA TYR A 109 -19.25 -14.28 40.60
C TYR A 109 -19.85 -12.96 40.15
N PHE A 110 -19.00 -12.03 39.69
CA PHE A 110 -19.45 -10.73 39.26
C PHE A 110 -19.16 -10.53 37.76
N TYR A 111 -20.14 -10.07 37.02
CA TYR A 111 -19.99 -9.70 35.64
C TYR A 111 -19.74 -8.18 35.53
N LYS A 112 -18.76 -7.79 34.74
CA LYS A 112 -18.43 -6.39 34.44
C LYS A 112 -18.30 -6.22 32.94
N ALA A 113 -19.11 -5.36 32.32
CA ALA A 113 -19.13 -5.11 30.87
C ALA A 113 -17.76 -4.67 30.33
N LYS A 114 -17.09 -3.78 31.07
CA LYS A 114 -15.75 -3.29 30.67
C LYS A 114 -14.74 -4.43 30.59
N VAL A 115 -14.69 -5.27 31.63
CA VAL A 115 -13.77 -6.40 31.69
C VAL A 115 -14.09 -7.44 30.62
N ALA A 116 -15.37 -7.72 30.39
CA ALA A 116 -15.82 -8.64 29.35
C ALA A 116 -15.43 -8.12 27.95
N ASN A 117 -15.48 -6.81 27.73
CA ASN A 117 -15.05 -6.20 26.49
C ASN A 117 -13.54 -6.20 26.33
N GLU A 118 -12.79 -5.94 27.37
CA GLU A 118 -11.32 -6.04 27.37
C GLU A 118 -10.87 -7.47 27.03
N ASN A 119 -11.48 -8.49 27.64
CA ASN A 119 -11.22 -9.90 27.33
C ASN A 119 -11.55 -10.24 25.86
N TYR A 120 -12.63 -9.69 25.34
CA TYR A 120 -12.99 -9.87 23.92
C TYR A 120 -11.97 -9.23 22.98
N LEU A 121 -11.57 -7.99 23.25
CA LEU A 121 -10.55 -7.29 22.44
C LEU A 121 -9.19 -7.99 22.52
N TYR A 122 -8.82 -8.48 23.71
CA TYR A 122 -7.61 -9.29 23.89
C TYR A 122 -7.67 -10.57 23.03
N THR A 123 -8.78 -11.33 23.11
CA THR A 123 -8.96 -12.54 22.31
C THR A 123 -8.92 -12.24 20.79
N LEU A 124 -9.51 -11.10 20.35
CA LEU A 124 -9.45 -10.68 18.95
C LEU A 124 -8.04 -10.34 18.51
N LYS A 125 -7.25 -9.72 19.37
CA LYS A 125 -5.86 -9.39 19.09
C LYS A 125 -5.02 -10.66 19.04
N ASP A 126 -5.11 -11.48 20.06
CA ASP A 126 -4.38 -12.75 20.21
C ASP A 126 -4.67 -13.72 19.04
N SER A 127 -5.95 -13.83 18.63
CA SER A 127 -6.34 -14.69 17.50
C SER A 127 -5.87 -14.18 16.12
N ARG A 128 -5.40 -12.92 16.04
CA ARG A 128 -4.83 -12.32 14.84
C ARG A 128 -3.31 -12.19 14.89
N GLU A 129 -2.69 -12.47 16.02
CA GLU A 129 -1.25 -12.56 16.18
C GLU A 129 -0.76 -13.88 15.63
N GLY A 130 0.35 -13.81 14.86
CA GLY A 130 0.96 -14.98 14.28
C GLY A 130 0.83 -15.05 12.76
N VAL A 131 1.32 -16.15 12.22
CA VAL A 131 1.41 -16.42 10.79
C VAL A 131 0.32 -17.42 10.42
N ASN A 132 -0.59 -16.99 9.56
CA ASN A 132 -1.67 -17.86 9.06
C ASN A 132 -1.23 -18.61 7.79
N LEU A 133 -0.02 -19.19 7.81
CA LEU A 133 0.56 -19.99 6.73
C LEU A 133 1.23 -21.20 7.32
N THR A 134 1.10 -22.33 6.64
CA THR A 134 1.90 -23.51 6.89
C THR A 134 3.32 -23.33 6.29
N TYR A 135 4.29 -24.11 6.77
CA TYR A 135 5.66 -24.04 6.23
C TYR A 135 5.74 -24.34 4.71
N PRO A 136 5.01 -25.34 4.14
CA PRO A 136 4.97 -25.54 2.69
C PRO A 136 4.41 -24.33 1.93
N GLU A 137 3.36 -23.68 2.40
CA GLU A 137 2.81 -22.47 1.78
C GLU A 137 3.80 -21.32 1.83
N LEU A 138 4.46 -21.11 2.98
CA LEU A 138 5.52 -20.12 3.12
C LEU A 138 6.68 -20.35 2.16
N ASN A 139 7.11 -21.63 2.01
CA ASN A 139 8.16 -22.00 1.08
C ASN A 139 7.77 -21.73 -0.38
N ASN A 140 6.54 -22.06 -0.77
CA ASN A 140 6.04 -21.78 -2.12
C ASN A 140 6.03 -20.27 -2.41
N ILE A 141 5.56 -19.46 -1.46
CA ILE A 141 5.60 -18.00 -1.57
C ILE A 141 7.04 -17.50 -1.68
N ALA A 142 7.97 -18.03 -0.87
CA ALA A 142 9.37 -17.66 -0.91
C ALA A 142 9.99 -17.92 -2.28
N HIS A 143 9.72 -19.07 -2.90
CA HIS A 143 10.22 -19.39 -4.25
C HIS A 143 9.79 -18.37 -5.32
N ILE A 144 8.61 -17.76 -5.16
CA ILE A 144 8.13 -16.72 -6.08
C ILE A 144 8.76 -15.37 -5.73
N ILE A 145 8.65 -14.93 -4.46
CA ILE A 145 8.96 -13.54 -4.09
C ILE A 145 10.47 -13.26 -4.01
N VAL A 146 11.29 -14.23 -3.63
CA VAL A 146 12.72 -14.03 -3.40
C VAL A 146 13.44 -13.55 -4.67
N PRO A 147 13.39 -14.27 -5.80
CA PRO A 147 14.06 -13.83 -7.01
C PRO A 147 13.52 -12.49 -7.54
N LEU A 148 12.23 -12.23 -7.39
CA LEU A 148 11.61 -11.01 -7.87
C LEU A 148 12.00 -9.77 -7.02
N ILE A 149 12.13 -9.92 -5.69
CA ILE A 149 12.66 -8.86 -4.82
C ILE A 149 14.14 -8.59 -5.16
N GLU A 150 14.93 -9.63 -5.44
CA GLU A 150 16.32 -9.48 -5.85
C GLU A 150 16.46 -8.75 -7.19
N GLN A 151 15.53 -8.96 -8.12
CA GLN A 151 15.41 -8.19 -9.37
C GLN A 151 14.98 -6.73 -9.15
N GLY A 152 14.59 -6.37 -7.93
CA GLY A 152 14.15 -5.02 -7.57
C GLY A 152 12.66 -4.76 -7.84
N GLN A 153 11.84 -5.79 -7.98
CA GLN A 153 10.39 -5.62 -8.06
C GLN A 153 9.81 -5.20 -6.71
N SER A 154 8.78 -4.37 -6.73
CA SER A 154 8.07 -3.96 -5.51
C SER A 154 7.07 -5.05 -5.09
N ILE A 155 6.71 -5.07 -3.81
CA ILE A 155 5.66 -5.97 -3.31
C ILE A 155 4.34 -5.79 -4.08
N TYR A 156 3.96 -4.57 -4.42
CA TYR A 156 2.78 -4.29 -5.26
C TYR A 156 2.90 -4.99 -6.62
N GLN A 157 4.01 -4.79 -7.33
CA GLN A 157 4.25 -5.40 -8.63
C GLN A 157 4.21 -6.93 -8.57
N ILE A 158 4.81 -7.53 -7.54
CA ILE A 158 4.82 -8.98 -7.34
C ILE A 158 3.40 -9.50 -7.15
N LEU A 159 2.61 -8.89 -6.27
CA LEU A 159 1.25 -9.36 -5.98
C LEU A 159 0.30 -9.17 -7.17
N GLU A 160 0.45 -8.09 -7.94
CA GLU A 160 -0.33 -7.86 -9.16
C GLU A 160 -0.06 -8.93 -10.24
N ASN A 161 1.21 -9.31 -10.36
CA ASN A 161 1.64 -10.32 -11.33
C ASN A 161 1.41 -11.77 -10.88
N HIS A 162 1.25 -12.01 -9.55
CA HIS A 162 1.16 -13.34 -8.94
C HIS A 162 -0.07 -13.43 -8.00
N PRO A 163 -1.29 -13.45 -8.56
CA PRO A 163 -2.53 -13.56 -7.77
C PRO A 163 -2.65 -14.88 -7.00
N GLU A 164 -1.85 -15.89 -7.36
CA GLU A 164 -1.71 -17.15 -6.61
C GLU A 164 -1.15 -16.94 -5.19
N ILE A 165 -0.43 -15.84 -4.95
CA ILE A 165 -0.06 -15.40 -3.61
C ILE A 165 -1.30 -14.75 -2.97
N ASN A 166 -2.10 -15.54 -2.32
CA ASN A 166 -3.34 -15.08 -1.68
C ASN A 166 -3.07 -14.28 -0.39
N LEU A 167 -2.25 -13.24 -0.47
CA LEU A 167 -1.89 -12.33 0.61
C LEU A 167 -2.05 -10.89 0.17
N CYS A 168 -2.51 -10.02 1.08
CA CYS A 168 -2.45 -8.58 0.80
C CYS A 168 -1.03 -8.03 1.06
N ALA A 169 -0.70 -6.93 0.41
CA ALA A 169 0.61 -6.29 0.52
C ALA A 169 1.02 -6.00 1.99
N LYS A 170 0.08 -5.53 2.81
CA LYS A 170 0.31 -5.27 4.23
C LYS A 170 0.74 -6.53 5.00
N THR A 171 0.09 -7.65 4.75
CA THR A 171 0.42 -8.94 5.38
C THR A 171 1.81 -9.39 4.98
N LEU A 172 2.15 -9.29 3.69
CA LEU A 172 3.47 -9.68 3.20
C LEU A 172 4.59 -8.80 3.78
N TYR A 173 4.38 -7.48 3.87
CA TYR A 173 5.30 -6.57 4.58
C TYR A 173 5.48 -6.98 6.05
N THR A 174 4.39 -7.30 6.75
CA THR A 174 4.44 -7.75 8.15
C THR A 174 5.24 -9.05 8.29
N TYR A 175 5.05 -10.02 7.41
CA TYR A 175 5.77 -11.29 7.44
C TYR A 175 7.27 -11.11 7.16
N ILE A 176 7.65 -10.21 6.25
CA ILE A 176 9.05 -9.85 6.02
C ILE A 176 9.64 -9.15 7.25
N GLU A 177 8.90 -8.24 7.89
CA GLU A 177 9.31 -7.55 9.12
C GLU A 177 9.49 -8.52 10.30
N MET A 178 8.60 -9.49 10.45
CA MET A 178 8.70 -10.57 11.43
C MET A 178 9.89 -11.51 11.15
N GLY A 179 10.50 -11.41 9.97
CA GLY A 179 11.69 -12.18 9.60
C GLY A 179 11.39 -13.57 9.07
N LEU A 180 10.16 -13.88 8.62
CA LEU A 180 9.80 -15.20 8.12
C LEU A 180 10.61 -15.62 6.87
N PHE A 181 11.13 -14.65 6.13
CA PHE A 181 11.89 -14.88 4.90
C PHE A 181 13.41 -14.72 5.07
N ARG A 182 13.91 -14.68 6.32
CA ARG A 182 15.35 -14.52 6.62
C ARG A 182 16.19 -15.67 6.09
N ASP A 183 15.68 -16.89 6.17
CA ASP A 183 16.38 -18.08 5.69
C ASP A 183 16.63 -18.05 4.17
N TRP A 184 15.82 -17.28 3.45
CA TRP A 184 15.99 -16.99 2.01
C TRP A 184 16.68 -15.63 1.75
N GLY A 185 17.29 -15.02 2.76
CA GLY A 185 18.05 -13.77 2.63
C GLY A 185 17.20 -12.50 2.52
N ILE A 186 15.88 -12.58 2.61
CA ILE A 186 14.99 -11.42 2.50
C ILE A 186 14.72 -10.79 3.87
N THR A 187 15.00 -9.49 3.95
CA THR A 187 14.74 -8.64 5.12
C THR A 187 14.14 -7.31 4.67
N ASN A 188 13.74 -6.46 5.63
CA ASN A 188 13.32 -5.09 5.33
C ASN A 188 14.32 -4.29 4.50
N LEU A 189 15.62 -4.61 4.61
CA LEU A 189 16.68 -3.96 3.83
C LEU A 189 16.67 -4.36 2.35
N SER A 190 16.07 -5.49 2.01
CA SER A 190 15.92 -5.98 0.63
C SER A 190 14.83 -5.22 -0.13
N LEU A 191 13.92 -4.54 0.58
CA LEU A 191 12.78 -3.84 0.00
C LEU A 191 13.18 -2.47 -0.58
N LYS A 192 12.43 -2.01 -1.60
CA LYS A 192 12.71 -0.75 -2.31
C LYS A 192 12.69 0.50 -1.42
N ARG A 193 11.73 0.59 -0.48
CA ARG A 193 11.59 1.76 0.40
C ARG A 193 12.42 1.58 1.66
N LYS A 194 13.61 2.12 1.62
CA LYS A 194 14.43 2.35 2.81
C LYS A 194 14.07 3.70 3.43
N VAL A 195 14.21 3.83 4.75
CA VAL A 195 14.06 5.12 5.44
C VAL A 195 15.04 6.12 4.83
N LYS A 196 14.54 7.07 4.05
CA LYS A 196 15.36 8.15 3.49
C LYS A 196 15.50 9.26 4.55
N ARG A 197 16.73 9.64 4.93
CA ARG A 197 16.96 10.87 5.69
C ARG A 197 16.46 12.06 4.87
N LYS A 198 15.59 12.91 5.45
CA LYS A 198 15.25 14.20 4.86
C LYS A 198 16.52 15.07 4.86
N ILE A 199 17.11 15.26 3.68
CA ILE A 199 18.17 16.25 3.48
C ILE A 199 17.48 17.61 3.46
N ARG A 200 17.90 18.55 4.32
CA ARG A 200 17.41 19.93 4.28
C ARG A 200 17.74 20.52 2.91
N SER A 201 16.72 20.96 2.16
CA SER A 201 16.91 21.63 0.88
C SER A 201 17.68 22.93 1.11
N LYS A 202 18.75 23.16 0.35
CA LYS A 202 19.40 24.46 0.28
C LYS A 202 18.44 25.45 -0.37
N LYS A 203 18.34 26.67 0.18
CA LYS A 203 17.61 27.77 -0.49
C LYS A 203 18.19 27.95 -1.89
N LEU A 204 17.35 27.73 -2.91
CA LEU A 204 17.75 27.90 -4.30
C LEU A 204 17.83 29.41 -4.59
N LYS A 205 18.92 29.83 -5.23
CA LYS A 205 19.05 31.21 -5.74
C LYS A 205 18.14 31.37 -6.95
N LYS A 206 17.44 32.51 -7.06
CA LYS A 206 16.76 32.89 -8.29
C LYS A 206 17.76 32.88 -9.45
N ARG A 207 17.48 32.12 -10.49
CA ARG A 207 18.24 32.16 -11.75
C ARG A 207 17.52 33.10 -12.73
N ASN A 208 18.27 33.81 -13.55
CA ASN A 208 17.70 34.57 -14.66
C ASN A 208 17.10 33.56 -15.65
N GLU A 209 15.95 33.89 -16.23
CA GLU A 209 15.29 33.06 -17.23
C GLU A 209 16.15 33.04 -18.51
N PRO A 210 16.46 31.87 -19.10
CA PRO A 210 17.35 31.75 -20.22
C PRO A 210 16.73 32.14 -21.58
N ALA A 211 15.39 32.34 -21.64
CA ALA A 211 14.64 32.65 -22.85
C ALA A 211 13.36 33.44 -22.57
N ASP A 212 12.75 33.97 -23.64
CA ASP A 212 11.39 34.52 -23.59
C ASP A 212 10.36 33.41 -23.76
N TYR A 213 9.51 33.25 -22.74
CA TYR A 213 8.44 32.26 -22.69
C TYR A 213 7.06 32.89 -22.90
N THR A 214 6.95 34.07 -23.48
CA THR A 214 5.68 34.73 -23.77
C THR A 214 4.79 33.87 -24.66
N GLY A 215 3.55 33.61 -24.27
CA GLY A 215 2.61 32.73 -24.96
C GLY A 215 2.89 31.23 -24.81
N ARG A 216 3.87 30.85 -23.95
CA ARG A 216 4.26 29.43 -23.72
C ARG A 216 4.41 29.09 -22.24
N LYS A 217 3.84 29.91 -21.35
CA LYS A 217 3.85 29.66 -19.90
C LYS A 217 2.87 28.58 -19.51
N TYR A 218 2.94 28.11 -18.28
CA TYR A 218 2.02 27.09 -17.77
C TYR A 218 0.55 27.53 -17.79
N GLU A 219 0.28 28.84 -17.62
CA GLU A 219 -1.07 29.39 -17.77
C GLU A 219 -1.57 29.27 -19.23
N ASP A 220 -0.72 29.53 -20.21
CA ASP A 220 -1.03 29.37 -21.63
C ASP A 220 -1.27 27.88 -21.97
N TYR A 221 -0.51 26.96 -21.35
CA TYR A 221 -0.75 25.52 -21.44
C TYR A 221 -2.14 25.15 -20.91
N LEU A 222 -2.53 25.63 -19.73
CA LEU A 222 -3.84 25.37 -19.17
C LEU A 222 -4.97 25.87 -20.06
N HIS A 223 -4.79 27.04 -20.66
CA HIS A 223 -5.73 27.59 -21.65
C HIS A 223 -5.82 26.69 -22.88
N PHE A 224 -4.68 26.32 -23.45
CA PHE A 224 -4.60 25.47 -24.63
C PHE A 224 -5.30 24.12 -24.44
N ILE A 225 -5.06 23.41 -23.34
CA ILE A 225 -5.71 22.13 -23.07
C ILE A 225 -7.21 22.27 -22.78
N SER A 226 -7.65 23.40 -22.23
CA SER A 226 -9.08 23.66 -22.03
C SER A 226 -9.85 23.80 -23.35
N GLU A 227 -9.20 24.36 -24.38
CA GLU A 227 -9.74 24.48 -25.73
C GLU A 227 -9.56 23.20 -26.56
N ASN A 228 -8.53 22.40 -26.25
CA ASN A 228 -8.14 21.20 -26.97
C ASN A 228 -8.05 19.96 -26.07
N PRO A 229 -9.13 19.52 -25.43
CA PRO A 229 -9.10 18.49 -24.38
C PRO A 229 -8.69 17.10 -24.86
N ASN A 230 -8.66 16.86 -26.17
CA ASN A 230 -8.30 15.57 -26.76
C ASN A 230 -6.83 15.52 -27.24
N VAL A 231 -6.09 16.61 -27.14
CA VAL A 231 -4.66 16.63 -27.52
C VAL A 231 -3.85 16.03 -26.37
N PRO A 232 -3.12 14.93 -26.60
CA PRO A 232 -2.34 14.29 -25.56
C PRO A 232 -1.10 15.14 -25.22
N THR A 233 -0.86 15.31 -23.92
CA THR A 233 0.36 15.96 -23.42
C THR A 233 1.49 14.95 -23.33
N THR A 234 2.67 15.34 -23.81
CA THR A 234 3.92 14.63 -23.58
C THR A 234 4.83 15.48 -22.70
N GLU A 235 5.06 15.00 -21.48
CA GLU A 235 6.02 15.63 -20.57
C GLU A 235 7.46 15.31 -21.01
N MET A 236 8.33 16.32 -21.04
CA MET A 236 9.72 16.18 -21.45
C MET A 236 10.67 16.68 -20.36
N ASP A 237 11.80 15.99 -20.16
CA ASP A 237 12.83 16.35 -19.18
C ASP A 237 14.19 15.74 -19.56
N THR A 238 15.24 16.10 -18.81
CA THR A 238 16.60 15.56 -19.02
C THR A 238 17.13 14.91 -17.75
N VAL A 239 17.58 13.66 -17.85
CA VAL A 239 18.27 12.95 -16.76
C VAL A 239 19.74 12.80 -17.09
N TYR A 240 20.61 13.14 -16.16
CA TYR A 240 22.06 12.98 -16.28
C TYR A 240 22.70 12.74 -14.91
N ASN A 241 23.91 12.19 -14.90
CA ASN A 241 24.66 11.95 -13.67
C ASN A 241 25.76 12.96 -13.47
N ASN A 242 26.50 13.30 -14.55
CA ASN A 242 27.62 14.24 -14.54
C ASN A 242 27.34 15.39 -15.51
N ALA A 243 27.94 16.57 -15.23
CA ALA A 243 27.80 17.76 -16.07
C ALA A 243 28.42 17.59 -17.48
N GLU A 244 29.28 16.60 -17.64
CA GLU A 244 29.96 16.28 -18.91
C GLU A 244 29.17 15.27 -19.76
N GLY A 245 28.05 14.78 -19.26
CA GLY A 245 27.18 13.79 -19.94
C GLY A 245 27.63 12.32 -19.75
N PRO A 246 27.07 11.38 -20.51
CA PRO A 246 25.95 11.58 -21.45
C PRO A 246 24.63 11.92 -20.78
N TYR A 247 23.65 12.37 -21.55
CA TYR A 247 22.35 12.86 -21.12
C TYR A 247 21.25 12.01 -21.74
N ILE A 248 20.22 11.69 -20.96
CA ILE A 248 19.01 11.04 -21.48
C ILE A 248 17.90 12.08 -21.48
N GLN A 249 17.44 12.48 -22.66
CA GLN A 249 16.20 13.22 -22.81
C GLN A 249 15.05 12.25 -22.72
N THR A 250 14.12 12.49 -21.80
CA THR A 250 13.00 11.59 -21.50
C THR A 250 11.69 12.21 -21.92
N PHE A 251 10.79 11.37 -22.44
CA PHE A 251 9.44 11.73 -22.85
C PHE A 251 8.45 10.80 -22.18
N ILE A 252 7.41 11.36 -21.57
CA ILE A 252 6.34 10.58 -20.93
C ILE A 252 5.01 10.98 -21.53
N PHE A 253 4.31 10.01 -22.06
CA PHE A 253 2.96 10.16 -22.60
C PHE A 253 1.96 10.08 -21.43
N GLU A 254 1.37 11.22 -21.06
CA GLU A 254 0.57 11.38 -19.83
C GLU A 254 -0.55 10.35 -19.71
N HIS A 255 -1.34 10.13 -20.76
CA HIS A 255 -2.48 9.21 -20.76
C HIS A 255 -2.13 7.75 -20.46
N THR A 256 -0.92 7.33 -20.83
CA THR A 256 -0.51 5.92 -20.72
C THR A 256 0.60 5.70 -19.71
N GLY A 257 1.28 6.79 -19.30
CA GLY A 257 2.46 6.71 -18.45
C GLY A 257 3.67 6.04 -19.13
N LEU A 258 3.59 5.76 -20.45
CA LEU A 258 4.71 5.20 -21.20
C LEU A 258 5.85 6.21 -21.23
N MET A 259 7.07 5.75 -20.99
CA MET A 259 8.27 6.56 -20.98
C MET A 259 9.26 6.05 -22.02
N ILE A 260 9.82 6.96 -22.80
CA ILE A 260 10.91 6.67 -23.73
C ILE A 260 12.06 7.64 -23.48
N GLY A 261 13.23 7.39 -24.04
CA GLY A 261 14.38 8.28 -23.91
C GLY A 261 15.33 8.23 -25.07
N ILE A 262 15.92 9.36 -25.36
CA ILE A 262 16.96 9.52 -26.36
C ILE A 262 18.29 9.87 -25.67
N LEU A 263 19.35 9.18 -26.04
CA LEU A 263 20.70 9.40 -25.52
C LEU A 263 21.37 10.51 -26.30
N HIS A 264 21.91 11.50 -25.60
CA HIS A 264 22.66 12.63 -26.14
C HIS A 264 24.07 12.71 -25.58
N SER A 265 25.04 13.10 -26.38
CA SER A 265 26.38 13.44 -25.91
C SER A 265 26.45 14.84 -25.31
N GLU A 266 25.58 15.75 -25.75
CA GLU A 266 25.58 17.15 -25.38
C GLU A 266 24.23 17.60 -24.84
N LYS A 267 24.24 18.53 -23.84
CA LYS A 267 23.05 19.17 -23.30
C LYS A 267 22.84 20.56 -23.90
N THR A 268 22.61 20.61 -25.19
CA THR A 268 22.35 21.84 -25.94
C THR A 268 20.93 21.84 -26.53
N ALA A 269 20.35 23.01 -26.77
CA ALA A 269 19.02 23.11 -27.35
C ALA A 269 18.96 22.43 -28.74
N ASN A 270 20.01 22.57 -29.56
CA ASN A 270 20.09 21.94 -30.88
C ASN A 270 20.09 20.39 -30.75
N SER A 271 20.90 19.84 -29.80
CA SER A 271 20.95 18.40 -29.58
C SER A 271 19.60 17.85 -29.11
N MET A 272 18.95 18.55 -28.17
CA MET A 272 17.64 18.10 -27.67
C MET A 272 16.52 18.22 -28.71
N ALA A 273 16.54 19.28 -29.53
CA ALA A 273 15.56 19.46 -30.61
C ALA A 273 15.71 18.42 -31.73
N SER A 274 16.92 17.92 -31.99
CA SER A 274 17.16 16.87 -33.01
C SER A 274 16.45 15.56 -32.73
N SER A 275 16.00 15.33 -31.49
CA SER A 275 15.12 14.20 -31.15
C SER A 275 13.78 14.29 -31.87
N MET A 276 13.26 15.50 -32.11
CA MET A 276 11.99 15.69 -32.81
C MET A 276 12.13 15.28 -34.28
N ASP A 277 13.26 15.57 -34.90
CA ASP A 277 13.53 15.18 -36.27
C ASP A 277 13.57 13.65 -36.39
N LYS A 278 14.28 12.98 -35.46
CA LYS A 278 14.31 11.50 -35.37
C LYS A 278 12.93 10.90 -35.19
N PHE A 279 12.07 11.49 -34.30
CA PHE A 279 10.74 10.98 -34.10
C PHE A 279 9.84 11.22 -35.32
N GLN A 280 9.97 12.32 -36.05
CA GLN A 280 9.23 12.51 -37.28
C GLN A 280 9.63 11.47 -38.36
N GLU A 281 10.91 11.16 -38.48
CA GLU A 281 11.42 10.14 -39.42
C GLU A 281 10.90 8.73 -39.05
N ILE A 282 10.96 8.34 -37.75
CA ILE A 282 10.59 7.00 -37.28
C ILE A 282 9.07 6.80 -37.28
N LEU A 283 8.32 7.80 -36.85
CA LEU A 283 6.89 7.70 -36.64
C LEU A 283 6.05 8.08 -37.84
N GLU A 284 6.59 8.91 -38.74
CA GLU A 284 5.87 9.37 -39.93
C GLU A 284 4.49 10.00 -39.58
N GLU A 285 3.40 9.45 -40.11
CA GLU A 285 2.02 9.91 -39.85
C GLU A 285 1.61 9.78 -38.37
N ASP A 286 2.23 8.88 -37.60
CA ASP A 286 1.94 8.68 -36.20
C ASP A 286 2.55 9.73 -35.25
N TYR A 287 3.49 10.56 -35.77
CA TYR A 287 4.17 11.59 -34.96
C TYR A 287 3.21 12.54 -34.27
N SER A 288 2.24 13.06 -34.99
CA SER A 288 1.27 14.02 -34.44
C SER A 288 0.36 13.44 -33.35
N LYS A 289 0.15 12.12 -33.33
CA LYS A 289 -0.62 11.44 -32.28
C LYS A 289 0.07 11.49 -30.92
N LEU A 290 1.39 11.64 -30.88
CA LEU A 290 2.21 11.53 -29.69
C LEU A 290 2.85 12.86 -29.29
N PHE A 291 3.26 13.66 -30.26
CA PHE A 291 4.09 14.84 -30.04
C PHE A 291 3.41 16.17 -30.45
N SER A 292 2.07 16.23 -30.48
CA SER A 292 1.36 17.48 -30.76
C SER A 292 1.53 18.54 -29.68
N LEU A 293 1.83 18.13 -28.43
CA LEU A 293 1.93 19.01 -27.28
C LEU A 293 3.04 18.55 -26.35
N LEU A 294 4.02 19.40 -26.11
CA LEU A 294 5.13 19.17 -25.19
C LEU A 294 5.02 20.08 -23.98
N LEU A 295 5.23 19.51 -22.78
CA LEU A 295 5.35 20.25 -21.54
C LEU A 295 6.72 19.99 -20.91
N THR A 296 7.50 21.03 -20.67
CA THR A 296 8.87 20.90 -20.15
C THR A 296 9.18 21.93 -19.07
N ASP A 297 10.36 21.87 -18.45
CA ASP A 297 10.86 22.92 -17.57
C ASP A 297 11.62 24.01 -18.35
N ARG A 298 12.03 25.07 -17.64
CA ARG A 298 12.81 26.18 -18.21
C ARG A 298 14.31 25.90 -18.20
N GLY A 299 14.70 24.66 -18.55
CA GLY A 299 16.11 24.29 -18.70
C GLY A 299 16.76 25.01 -19.90
N SER A 300 18.07 25.31 -19.81
CA SER A 300 18.80 25.94 -20.91
C SER A 300 18.82 25.11 -22.20
N GLU A 301 18.67 23.78 -22.03
CA GLU A 301 18.55 22.81 -23.14
C GLU A 301 17.20 22.86 -23.85
N PHE A 302 16.22 23.56 -23.31
CA PHE A 302 14.89 23.76 -23.92
C PHE A 302 14.62 25.23 -24.23
N ALA A 303 15.64 26.11 -24.15
CA ALA A 303 15.50 27.56 -24.23
C ALA A 303 15.25 28.09 -25.67
N LYS A 304 15.14 27.23 -26.66
CA LYS A 304 14.87 27.61 -28.06
C LYS A 304 13.58 26.93 -28.55
N PRO A 305 12.40 27.41 -28.16
CA PRO A 305 11.13 26.77 -28.49
C PRO A 305 10.91 26.54 -29.98
N GLU A 306 11.33 27.48 -30.80
CA GLU A 306 11.15 27.43 -32.26
C GLU A 306 11.82 26.18 -32.89
N GLN A 307 12.92 25.69 -32.31
CA GLN A 307 13.59 24.48 -32.78
C GLN A 307 12.81 23.20 -32.49
N PHE A 308 11.97 23.21 -31.49
CA PHE A 308 11.06 22.10 -31.20
C PHE A 308 9.76 22.21 -32.01
N GLU A 309 9.22 23.43 -32.15
CA GLU A 309 7.93 23.67 -32.79
C GLU A 309 7.99 23.59 -34.33
N ILE A 310 9.12 23.93 -34.94
CA ILE A 310 9.28 23.99 -36.37
C ILE A 310 10.35 22.99 -36.79
N ASN A 311 10.07 22.22 -37.83
CA ASN A 311 11.10 21.44 -38.52
C ASN A 311 12.01 22.38 -39.27
N MET A 312 13.27 22.45 -38.88
CA MET A 312 14.24 23.41 -39.45
C MET A 312 14.62 23.15 -40.91
N GLU A 313 14.35 21.95 -41.42
CA GLU A 313 14.62 21.58 -42.80
C GLU A 313 13.43 21.90 -43.71
N THR A 314 12.20 21.57 -43.28
CA THR A 314 10.99 21.76 -44.09
C THR A 314 10.29 23.09 -43.84
N GLY A 315 10.55 23.74 -42.70
CA GLY A 315 9.84 24.95 -42.26
C GLY A 315 8.41 24.67 -41.72
N GLU A 316 8.01 23.40 -41.60
CA GLU A 316 6.66 23.02 -41.15
C GLU A 316 6.54 23.03 -39.63
N PHE A 317 5.38 23.50 -39.16
CA PHE A 317 5.04 23.44 -37.76
C PHE A 317 4.70 21.99 -37.36
N ARG A 318 5.24 21.50 -36.22
CA ARG A 318 5.14 20.09 -35.82
C ARG A 318 4.63 19.84 -34.39
N THR A 319 4.76 20.79 -33.46
CA THR A 319 4.35 20.63 -32.07
C THR A 319 4.12 21.96 -31.37
N ASN A 320 3.34 22.00 -30.33
CA ASN A 320 3.29 23.11 -29.40
C ASN A 320 4.18 22.79 -28.19
N ILE A 321 4.97 23.71 -27.69
CA ILE A 321 5.79 23.57 -26.51
C ILE A 321 5.41 24.58 -25.43
N PHE A 322 5.17 24.10 -24.20
CA PHE A 322 4.89 24.93 -23.04
C PHE A 322 5.85 24.64 -21.91
N TYR A 323 6.00 25.61 -21.02
CA TYR A 323 6.98 25.58 -19.95
C TYR A 323 6.34 25.69 -18.58
N CYS A 324 6.68 24.76 -17.69
CA CYS A 324 6.31 24.83 -16.29
C CYS A 324 6.90 26.08 -15.62
N ASP A 325 6.28 26.53 -14.55
CA ASP A 325 6.83 27.60 -13.74
C ASP A 325 8.10 27.15 -13.04
N ALA A 326 9.00 28.11 -12.81
CA ALA A 326 10.26 27.83 -12.15
C ALA A 326 10.03 27.25 -10.75
N GLN A 327 10.67 26.11 -10.44
CA GLN A 327 10.59 25.42 -9.14
C GLN A 327 9.20 24.91 -8.77
N GLN A 328 8.33 24.62 -9.74
CA GLN A 328 7.02 24.01 -9.57
C GLN A 328 6.99 22.55 -10.09
N PRO A 329 7.62 21.59 -9.37
CA PRO A 329 7.69 20.19 -9.82
C PRO A 329 6.31 19.53 -9.95
N SER A 330 5.32 20.01 -9.16
CA SER A 330 3.95 19.51 -9.22
C SER A 330 3.25 19.71 -10.58
N GLN A 331 3.80 20.52 -11.46
CA GLN A 331 3.27 20.76 -12.82
C GLN A 331 3.70 19.66 -13.83
N LYS A 332 4.70 18.82 -13.48
CA LYS A 332 5.15 17.64 -14.25
C LYS A 332 5.24 16.40 -13.37
N PRO A 333 4.14 15.91 -12.78
CA PRO A 333 4.20 14.83 -11.78
C PRO A 333 4.59 13.47 -12.37
N HIS A 334 4.30 13.23 -13.65
CA HIS A 334 4.57 11.94 -14.30
C HIS A 334 6.07 11.73 -14.51
N VAL A 335 6.79 12.73 -15.01
CA VAL A 335 8.25 12.67 -15.23
C VAL A 335 8.98 12.42 -13.92
N GLU A 336 8.68 13.19 -12.86
CA GLU A 336 9.36 13.05 -11.58
C GLU A 336 9.18 11.66 -10.96
N ASN A 337 7.96 11.13 -10.98
CA ASN A 337 7.67 9.80 -10.48
C ASN A 337 8.40 8.71 -11.27
N ASN A 338 8.46 8.83 -12.58
CA ASN A 338 9.11 7.85 -13.44
C ASN A 338 10.64 7.92 -13.41
N HIS A 339 11.23 9.10 -13.17
CA HIS A 339 12.67 9.23 -12.94
C HIS A 339 13.17 8.42 -11.73
N ASN A 340 12.31 8.13 -10.76
CA ASN A 340 12.69 7.22 -9.68
C ASN A 340 13.04 5.81 -10.20
N PHE A 341 12.33 5.30 -11.23
CA PHE A 341 12.65 4.01 -11.84
C PHE A 341 13.96 4.07 -12.60
N VAL A 342 14.21 5.17 -13.34
CA VAL A 342 15.50 5.39 -14.00
C VAL A 342 16.63 5.37 -12.97
N ARG A 343 16.45 6.01 -11.80
CA ARG A 343 17.44 6.05 -10.72
C ARG A 343 17.63 4.72 -9.98
N GLU A 344 16.70 3.78 -10.07
CA GLU A 344 16.89 2.41 -9.57
C GLU A 344 17.86 1.63 -10.46
N ILE A 345 17.85 1.86 -11.77
CA ILE A 345 18.71 1.19 -12.75
C ILE A 345 20.02 1.97 -12.94
N LEU A 346 19.95 3.29 -12.97
CA LEU A 346 21.07 4.22 -13.13
C LEU A 346 21.21 5.11 -11.87
N PRO A 347 21.71 4.58 -10.75
CA PRO A 347 21.84 5.35 -9.50
C PRO A 347 22.84 6.48 -9.63
N ASN A 348 22.69 7.51 -8.79
CA ASN A 348 23.63 8.61 -8.72
C ASN A 348 25.05 8.10 -8.41
N GLY A 349 26.06 8.66 -9.07
CA GLY A 349 27.45 8.28 -8.91
C GLY A 349 27.93 7.13 -9.82
N MET A 350 27.01 6.50 -10.58
CA MET A 350 27.37 5.51 -11.58
C MET A 350 27.86 6.20 -12.87
N SER A 351 28.96 5.73 -13.46
CA SER A 351 29.41 6.25 -14.78
C SER A 351 28.48 5.79 -15.90
N TRP A 352 28.11 6.70 -16.79
CA TRP A 352 27.28 6.43 -17.96
C TRP A 352 28.06 6.34 -19.27
N ASN A 353 29.40 6.40 -19.22
CA ASN A 353 30.25 6.45 -20.42
C ASN A 353 30.08 5.27 -21.40
N LYS A 354 29.58 4.13 -20.90
CA LYS A 354 29.29 2.92 -21.70
C LYS A 354 27.77 2.73 -21.96
N LEU A 355 26.99 3.78 -21.77
CA LEU A 355 25.56 3.77 -22.09
C LEU A 355 25.41 3.92 -23.61
N THR A 356 24.56 3.12 -24.22
CA THR A 356 24.17 3.19 -25.61
C THR A 356 22.66 3.37 -25.74
N GLN A 357 22.16 3.75 -26.92
CA GLN A 357 20.74 3.90 -27.15
C GLN A 357 19.99 2.58 -26.90
N GLU A 358 20.53 1.44 -27.34
CA GLU A 358 19.90 0.13 -27.13
C GLU A 358 19.76 -0.21 -25.65
N LYS A 359 20.73 0.22 -24.81
CA LYS A 359 20.63 0.05 -23.34
C LYS A 359 19.57 0.96 -22.74
N VAL A 360 19.40 2.17 -23.30
CA VAL A 360 18.32 3.09 -22.90
C VAL A 360 16.97 2.51 -23.26
N ASP A 361 16.81 1.98 -24.48
CA ASP A 361 15.58 1.35 -24.95
C ASP A 361 15.24 0.10 -24.14
N LEU A 362 16.24 -0.72 -23.82
CA LEU A 362 16.08 -1.87 -22.92
C LEU A 362 15.61 -1.43 -21.51
N MET A 363 16.23 -0.39 -20.96
CA MET A 363 15.85 0.15 -19.66
C MET A 363 14.38 0.59 -19.65
N PHE A 364 13.95 1.35 -20.66
CA PHE A 364 12.57 1.81 -20.76
C PHE A 364 11.60 0.66 -21.05
N SER A 365 12.01 -0.37 -21.77
CA SER A 365 11.22 -1.59 -21.95
C SER A 365 10.89 -2.26 -20.60
N HIS A 366 11.88 -2.36 -19.70
CA HIS A 366 11.66 -2.85 -18.36
C HIS A 366 10.79 -1.94 -17.51
N ILE A 367 11.02 -0.61 -17.54
CA ILE A 367 10.24 0.39 -16.79
C ILE A 367 8.76 0.38 -17.23
N ASN A 368 8.52 0.30 -18.53
CA ASN A 368 7.18 0.30 -19.12
C ASN A 368 6.43 -1.03 -18.93
N SER A 369 7.13 -2.09 -18.52
CA SER A 369 6.54 -3.39 -18.17
C SER A 369 6.23 -3.54 -16.67
N VAL A 370 6.32 -2.46 -15.88
CA VAL A 370 5.94 -2.45 -14.46
C VAL A 370 4.47 -2.07 -14.33
N PRO A 371 3.61 -2.88 -13.67
CA PRO A 371 2.23 -2.51 -13.41
C PRO A 371 2.11 -1.26 -12.55
N ARG A 372 1.13 -0.41 -12.85
CA ARG A 372 0.87 0.86 -12.16
C ARG A 372 -0.50 0.85 -11.50
N ASP A 373 -0.55 1.28 -10.25
CA ASP A 373 -1.80 1.45 -9.52
C ASP A 373 -2.73 2.48 -10.21
N SER A 374 -2.15 3.58 -10.70
CA SER A 374 -2.85 4.62 -11.47
C SER A 374 -3.47 4.11 -12.79
N LEU A 375 -3.02 2.98 -13.30
CA LEU A 375 -3.55 2.33 -14.51
C LEU A 375 -4.39 1.08 -14.18
N GLY A 376 -4.82 0.94 -12.91
CA GLY A 376 -5.61 -0.21 -12.46
C GLY A 376 -4.86 -1.55 -12.59
N GLY A 377 -3.56 -1.56 -12.28
CA GLY A 377 -2.71 -2.76 -12.34
C GLY A 377 -2.14 -3.04 -13.73
N LYS A 378 -2.55 -2.31 -14.78
CA LYS A 378 -1.96 -2.45 -16.12
C LYS A 378 -0.57 -1.81 -16.20
N THR A 379 0.22 -2.30 -17.14
CA THR A 379 1.53 -1.71 -17.46
C THR A 379 1.38 -0.53 -18.43
N PRO A 380 2.30 0.46 -18.40
CA PRO A 380 2.35 1.51 -19.43
C PRO A 380 2.43 0.97 -20.85
N TYR A 381 3.15 -0.14 -21.06
CA TYR A 381 3.19 -0.82 -22.35
C TYR A 381 1.78 -1.27 -22.82
N GLU A 382 1.02 -1.90 -21.95
CA GLU A 382 -0.34 -2.39 -22.24
C GLU A 382 -1.31 -1.23 -22.49
N ALA A 383 -1.25 -0.18 -21.65
CA ALA A 383 -2.05 1.01 -21.84
C ALA A 383 -1.76 1.69 -23.19
N PHE A 384 -0.49 1.87 -23.51
CA PHE A 384 -0.08 2.49 -24.78
C PHE A 384 -0.47 1.64 -25.99
N SER A 385 -0.24 0.33 -25.92
CA SER A 385 -0.64 -0.60 -26.98
C SER A 385 -2.15 -0.58 -27.24
N PHE A 386 -2.95 -0.37 -26.19
CA PHE A 386 -4.41 -0.27 -26.32
C PHE A 386 -4.84 1.02 -27.05
N PHE A 387 -4.23 2.17 -26.75
CA PHE A 387 -4.62 3.46 -27.33
C PHE A 387 -4.02 3.70 -28.72
N TYR A 388 -2.76 3.30 -28.93
CA TYR A 388 -1.97 3.68 -30.11
C TYR A 388 -1.53 2.50 -30.98
N GLY A 389 -1.69 1.27 -30.48
CA GLY A 389 -1.25 0.06 -31.17
C GLY A 389 0.19 -0.33 -30.87
N SER A 390 0.52 -1.61 -31.06
CA SER A 390 1.87 -2.14 -30.79
C SER A 390 2.91 -1.75 -31.84
N LYS A 391 2.49 -1.45 -33.08
CA LYS A 391 3.41 -1.06 -34.16
C LYS A 391 4.24 0.19 -33.83
N ILE A 392 3.64 1.14 -33.12
CA ILE A 392 4.34 2.36 -32.70
C ILE A 392 5.40 2.00 -31.64
N LEU A 393 5.12 1.08 -30.73
CA LEU A 393 6.09 0.59 -29.74
C LEU A 393 7.28 -0.08 -30.40
N ASP A 394 7.05 -0.85 -31.47
CA ASP A 394 8.12 -1.48 -32.26
C ASP A 394 8.99 -0.40 -32.94
N LYS A 395 8.39 0.63 -33.54
CA LYS A 395 9.10 1.79 -34.13
C LYS A 395 9.94 2.53 -33.06
N LEU A 396 9.47 2.60 -31.81
CA LEU A 396 10.16 3.23 -30.68
C LEU A 396 11.14 2.29 -29.96
N ASN A 397 11.38 1.09 -30.46
CA ASN A 397 12.23 0.04 -29.86
C ASN A 397 11.84 -0.34 -28.43
N ILE A 398 10.56 -0.22 -28.05
CA ILE A 398 10.05 -0.59 -26.74
C ILE A 398 9.41 -1.98 -26.80
N GLN A 399 9.97 -2.91 -26.03
CA GLN A 399 9.55 -4.31 -26.00
C GLN A 399 8.76 -4.62 -24.74
N LYS A 400 7.80 -5.55 -24.85
CA LYS A 400 7.11 -6.11 -23.67
C LYS A 400 8.02 -7.10 -22.96
N ILE A 401 8.35 -6.85 -21.70
CA ILE A 401 9.13 -7.73 -20.86
C ILE A 401 8.19 -8.62 -20.06
N ALA A 402 8.46 -9.93 -20.04
CA ALA A 402 7.69 -10.88 -19.24
C ALA A 402 7.76 -10.52 -17.75
N LYS A 403 6.65 -10.65 -17.05
CA LYS A 403 6.47 -10.21 -15.65
C LYS A 403 7.59 -10.67 -14.70
N ASP A 404 8.05 -11.92 -14.86
CA ASP A 404 9.09 -12.53 -14.01
C ASP A 404 10.52 -12.13 -14.43
N LYS A 405 10.67 -11.46 -15.57
CA LYS A 405 11.97 -10.98 -16.10
C LYS A 405 12.18 -9.49 -15.91
N VAL A 406 11.17 -8.76 -15.43
CA VAL A 406 11.32 -7.32 -15.20
C VAL A 406 12.36 -7.07 -14.12
N THR A 407 13.43 -6.37 -14.48
CA THR A 407 14.58 -6.09 -13.63
C THR A 407 14.78 -4.58 -13.51
N LEU A 408 14.81 -4.09 -12.27
CA LEU A 408 14.99 -2.66 -11.94
C LEU A 408 16.24 -2.48 -11.06
N LYS A 409 17.37 -3.02 -11.54
CA LYS A 409 18.66 -2.99 -10.84
C LYS A 409 19.78 -2.60 -11.82
N PRO A 410 20.88 -2.03 -11.33
CA PRO A 410 21.99 -1.58 -12.18
C PRO A 410 22.62 -2.66 -13.07
N TYR A 411 22.57 -3.92 -12.64
CA TYR A 411 23.16 -5.01 -13.43
C TYR A 411 22.41 -5.30 -14.73
N LEU A 412 21.16 -4.78 -14.90
CA LEU A 412 20.39 -4.90 -16.13
C LEU A 412 21.21 -4.44 -17.35
N LEU A 413 21.87 -3.30 -17.25
CA LEU A 413 22.55 -2.67 -18.37
C LEU A 413 24.01 -3.13 -18.54
N LYS A 414 24.54 -3.93 -17.60
CA LYS A 414 25.95 -4.40 -17.60
C LYS A 414 26.95 -3.27 -17.87
N ILE A 415 26.70 -2.08 -17.30
CA ILE A 415 27.60 -0.93 -17.33
C ILE A 415 28.58 -1.10 -16.17
N LYS A 416 29.72 -1.73 -16.41
CA LYS A 416 30.86 -1.81 -15.47
C LYS A 416 32.10 -1.19 -16.10
#